data_a32c83270247018f6522ee2aa9775be0
#
_entry.id   a32c83270247018f6522ee2aa9775be0
#
_cell.length_a   1.000
_cell.length_b   1.000
_cell.length_c   1.000
_cell.angle_alpha   90.00
_cell.angle_beta   90.00
_cell.angle_gamma   90.00
#
_symmetry.space_group_name_H-M   'P 1'
#
loop_
_entity.id
_entity.type
_entity.pdbx_description
1 polymer ?
#
loop_
_entity_poly.entity_id
_entity_poly.type
_entity_poly.pdbx_seq_one_letter_code
_entity_poly.pdbx_strand_id
1 'polypeptide(L)'
;AGASRSVTVRGKTDLSVQNGTLPLTHRPVVCGLGPAGLFAALLLARQGYRPIVLERGPALDERVKAVEHFSATGELDENANIQFGEGGAGTFSDGKLTTRIGDELCGFVTEVFLEHGAPKEIAWQQKPHVGTDLLRGVITSIRKEIESLGGEVHFNTALTGFERRDGRLVGIQTTDGAFPCEALVFAVGHSARDTFGMLMDSGLVLECKPFSVGFRAEHLQSEIEKSLYHEAAGHPALPRGEYQLSQHVEKRCVYTFCMCPGGQVVASASEKGRVVTNGMSYHARSGRNANAAVVVSVGGEDFGNDPRKAIA
;
A
#
# COMPACT_ATOMS: atom_id res chain seq x y z
N ALA A 1 3.29 -24.00 38.13
CA ALA A 1 2.83 -24.84 37.03
C ALA A 1 3.21 -24.09 35.73
N GLY A 2 4.27 -24.56 35.05
CA GLY A 2 4.75 -23.95 33.78
C GLY A 2 3.81 -24.39 32.65
N ALA A 3 3.12 -23.42 32.04
CA ALA A 3 2.43 -23.65 30.80
C ALA A 3 3.47 -23.93 29.73
N SER A 4 3.52 -25.12 29.18
CA SER A 4 4.29 -25.47 27.99
C SER A 4 3.77 -24.62 26.83
N ARG A 5 4.55 -23.64 26.38
CA ARG A 5 4.27 -22.94 25.15
C ARG A 5 4.64 -23.86 23.99
N SER A 6 3.63 -24.35 23.28
CA SER A 6 3.86 -25.08 22.03
C SER A 6 4.46 -24.12 20.99
N VAL A 7 5.62 -24.48 20.45
CA VAL A 7 6.20 -23.79 19.28
C VAL A 7 5.65 -24.51 18.05
N THR A 8 4.86 -23.81 17.25
CA THR A 8 4.39 -24.32 15.96
C THR A 8 5.31 -23.82 14.87
N VAL A 9 5.94 -24.74 14.14
CA VAL A 9 6.70 -24.40 12.92
C VAL A 9 5.69 -24.23 11.80
N ARG A 10 5.56 -23.01 11.27
CA ARG A 10 4.78 -22.77 10.04
C ARG A 10 5.55 -23.35 8.85
N GLY A 11 4.92 -24.24 8.09
CA GLY A 11 5.38 -24.62 6.76
C GLY A 11 5.20 -23.47 5.76
N LYS A 12 5.76 -23.62 4.55
CA LYS A 12 5.47 -22.70 3.44
C LYS A 12 3.96 -22.67 3.18
N THR A 13 3.44 -21.48 2.86
CA THR A 13 2.04 -21.32 2.45
C THR A 13 1.87 -21.94 1.07
N ASP A 14 1.14 -23.03 0.96
CA ASP A 14 0.83 -23.65 -0.34
C ASP A 14 -0.31 -22.84 -1.00
N LEU A 15 0.06 -22.01 -1.96
CA LEU A 15 -0.88 -21.31 -2.82
C LEU A 15 -1.19 -22.18 -4.03
N SER A 16 -2.03 -23.18 -3.85
CA SER A 16 -2.56 -23.95 -4.99
C SER A 16 -3.60 -23.10 -5.73
N VAL A 17 -3.14 -22.31 -6.70
CA VAL A 17 -4.02 -21.58 -7.62
C VAL A 17 -4.46 -22.53 -8.72
N GLN A 18 -5.77 -22.81 -8.78
CA GLN A 18 -6.33 -23.56 -9.91
C GLN A 18 -6.50 -22.63 -11.10
N ASN A 19 -5.98 -23.03 -12.23
CA ASN A 19 -6.21 -22.33 -13.49
C ASN A 19 -7.68 -22.41 -13.89
N GLY A 20 -8.22 -21.32 -14.46
CA GLY A 20 -9.55 -21.31 -15.02
C GLY A 20 -9.68 -22.28 -16.21
N THR A 21 -10.91 -22.69 -16.48
CA THR A 21 -11.22 -23.60 -17.62
C THR A 21 -11.49 -22.87 -18.92
N LEU A 22 -11.75 -21.55 -18.85
CA LEU A 22 -11.99 -20.73 -20.04
C LEU A 22 -10.67 -20.11 -20.51
N PRO A 23 -10.26 -20.33 -21.78
CA PRO A 23 -9.08 -19.70 -22.34
C PRO A 23 -9.27 -18.19 -22.47
N LEU A 24 -8.25 -17.41 -22.17
CA LEU A 24 -8.17 -16.00 -22.51
C LEU A 24 -7.57 -15.85 -23.90
N THR A 25 -8.19 -15.04 -24.76
CA THR A 25 -7.67 -14.68 -26.08
C THR A 25 -6.56 -13.64 -25.97
N HIS A 26 -6.71 -12.73 -24.99
CA HIS A 26 -5.78 -11.65 -24.73
C HIS A 26 -5.17 -11.78 -23.33
N ARG A 27 -4.02 -11.16 -23.15
CA ARG A 27 -3.32 -11.12 -21.86
C ARG A 27 -4.15 -10.37 -20.83
N PRO A 28 -4.21 -10.84 -19.57
CA PRO A 28 -4.89 -10.10 -18.51
C PRO A 28 -4.17 -8.78 -18.25
N VAL A 29 -4.93 -7.75 -17.93
CA VAL A 29 -4.40 -6.43 -17.59
C VAL A 29 -4.56 -6.17 -16.11
N VAL A 30 -3.53 -5.59 -15.49
CA VAL A 30 -3.55 -5.12 -14.10
C VAL A 30 -3.36 -3.61 -14.11
N CYS A 31 -4.33 -2.86 -13.61
CA CYS A 31 -4.29 -1.41 -13.53
C CYS A 31 -3.88 -0.97 -12.12
N GLY A 32 -2.71 -0.34 -12.03
CA GLY A 32 -2.03 0.08 -10.80
C GLY A 32 -0.96 -0.90 -10.33
N LEU A 33 0.22 -0.38 -9.97
CA LEU A 33 1.38 -1.15 -9.49
C LEU A 33 1.63 -0.91 -7.98
N GLY A 34 0.57 -0.55 -7.24
CA GLY A 34 0.57 -0.59 -5.78
C GLY A 34 0.61 -2.03 -5.25
N PRO A 35 0.58 -2.26 -3.93
CA PRO A 35 0.71 -3.61 -3.36
C PRO A 35 -0.24 -4.64 -3.96
N ALA A 36 -1.51 -4.29 -4.14
CA ALA A 36 -2.51 -5.21 -4.71
C ALA A 36 -2.18 -5.58 -6.16
N GLY A 37 -1.85 -4.58 -7.00
CA GLY A 37 -1.52 -4.82 -8.40
C GLY A 37 -0.20 -5.56 -8.57
N LEU A 38 0.81 -5.26 -7.76
CA LEU A 38 2.11 -5.93 -7.77
C LEU A 38 1.95 -7.43 -7.48
N PHE A 39 1.20 -7.80 -6.44
CA PHE A 39 0.95 -9.20 -6.09
C PHE A 39 0.03 -9.90 -7.09
N ALA A 40 -0.99 -9.21 -7.62
CA ALA A 40 -1.84 -9.76 -8.69
C ALA A 40 -1.02 -10.06 -9.95
N ALA A 41 -0.17 -9.13 -10.37
CA ALA A 41 0.69 -9.30 -11.52
C ALA A 41 1.73 -10.41 -11.31
N LEU A 42 2.36 -10.48 -10.14
CA LEU A 42 3.30 -11.54 -9.79
C LEU A 42 2.63 -12.92 -9.85
N LEU A 43 1.45 -13.05 -9.25
CA LEU A 43 0.71 -14.31 -9.24
C LEU A 43 0.33 -14.74 -10.66
N LEU A 44 -0.20 -13.83 -11.48
CA LEU A 44 -0.52 -14.09 -12.87
C LEU A 44 0.73 -14.48 -13.68
N ALA A 45 1.85 -13.80 -13.47
CA ALA A 45 3.11 -14.09 -14.14
C ALA A 45 3.64 -15.49 -13.76
N ARG A 46 3.64 -15.84 -12.47
CA ARG A 46 4.03 -17.17 -11.96
C ARG A 46 3.13 -18.29 -12.50
N GLN A 47 1.87 -17.99 -12.83
CA GLN A 47 0.94 -18.92 -13.49
C GLN A 47 1.05 -18.92 -15.02
N GLY A 48 1.98 -18.18 -15.61
CA GLY A 48 2.24 -18.18 -17.06
C GLY A 48 1.31 -17.28 -17.89
N TYR A 49 0.48 -16.44 -17.27
CA TYR A 49 -0.45 -15.55 -17.99
C TYR A 49 0.21 -14.33 -18.62
N ARG A 50 1.45 -13.99 -18.28
CA ARG A 50 2.22 -12.86 -18.82
C ARG A 50 1.41 -11.55 -18.82
N PRO A 51 1.02 -11.03 -17.63
CA PRO A 51 0.12 -9.88 -17.51
C PRO A 51 0.72 -8.62 -18.14
N ILE A 52 -0.15 -7.70 -18.56
CA ILE A 52 0.18 -6.32 -18.87
C ILE A 52 -0.17 -5.48 -17.64
N VAL A 53 0.79 -4.78 -17.10
CA VAL A 53 0.59 -3.90 -15.93
C VAL A 53 0.66 -2.45 -16.37
N LEU A 54 -0.35 -1.68 -16.01
CA LEU A 54 -0.42 -0.24 -16.29
C LEU A 54 -0.18 0.52 -14.99
N GLU A 55 0.80 1.39 -14.97
CA GLU A 55 1.06 2.30 -13.86
C GLU A 55 1.05 3.75 -14.37
N ARG A 56 0.22 4.58 -13.76
CA ARG A 56 0.07 5.99 -14.10
C ARG A 56 1.37 6.77 -13.90
N GLY A 57 2.04 6.50 -12.78
CA GLY A 57 3.28 7.16 -12.40
C GLY A 57 4.51 6.58 -13.10
N PRO A 58 5.65 7.23 -12.91
CA PRO A 58 6.93 6.73 -13.37
C PRO A 58 7.42 5.55 -12.54
N ALA A 59 8.48 4.88 -13.03
CA ALA A 59 9.19 3.85 -12.28
C ALA A 59 9.74 4.41 -10.96
N LEU A 60 10.00 3.52 -10.00
CA LEU A 60 10.32 3.86 -8.63
C LEU A 60 11.46 4.87 -8.49
N ASP A 61 12.53 4.74 -9.26
CA ASP A 61 13.68 5.67 -9.17
C ASP A 61 13.30 7.11 -9.53
N GLU A 62 12.49 7.30 -10.56
CA GLU A 62 11.98 8.62 -10.95
C GLU A 62 10.92 9.12 -9.96
N ARG A 63 10.09 8.22 -9.44
CA ARG A 63 9.13 8.53 -8.38
C ARG A 63 9.83 9.05 -7.11
N VAL A 64 10.97 8.45 -6.73
CA VAL A 64 11.77 8.93 -5.60
C VAL A 64 12.24 10.37 -5.82
N LYS A 65 12.77 10.68 -7.01
CA LYS A 65 13.20 12.04 -7.36
C LYS A 65 12.06 13.06 -7.30
N ALA A 66 10.88 12.69 -7.81
CA ALA A 66 9.70 13.56 -7.76
C ALA A 66 9.24 13.83 -6.32
N VAL A 67 9.27 12.82 -5.45
CA VAL A 67 8.94 12.97 -4.02
C VAL A 67 9.98 13.82 -3.28
N GLU A 68 11.25 13.67 -3.59
CA GLU A 68 12.32 14.50 -3.02
C GLU A 68 12.20 15.95 -3.51
N HIS A 69 11.89 16.17 -4.79
CA HIS A 69 11.62 17.48 -5.33
C HIS A 69 10.43 18.17 -4.64
N PHE A 70 9.31 17.46 -4.51
CA PHE A 70 8.13 17.95 -3.78
C PHE A 70 8.47 18.32 -2.34
N SER A 71 9.24 17.50 -1.66
CA SER A 71 9.64 17.76 -0.26
C SER A 71 10.53 18.99 -0.12
N ALA A 72 11.34 19.29 -1.13
CA ALA A 72 12.25 20.44 -1.13
C ALA A 72 11.61 21.74 -1.59
N THR A 73 10.66 21.68 -2.53
CA THR A 73 10.14 22.87 -3.23
C THR A 73 8.66 23.14 -2.99
N GLY A 74 7.89 22.10 -2.59
CA GLY A 74 6.43 22.16 -2.54
C GLY A 74 5.76 21.97 -3.91
N GLU A 75 6.50 21.73 -4.98
CA GLU A 75 5.97 21.51 -6.33
C GLU A 75 5.56 20.03 -6.50
N LEU A 76 4.25 19.79 -6.48
CA LEU A 76 3.67 18.45 -6.58
C LEU A 76 3.53 18.00 -8.03
N ASP A 77 4.05 16.81 -8.34
CA ASP A 77 3.63 16.01 -9.48
C ASP A 77 2.49 15.08 -9.07
N GLU A 78 1.28 15.29 -9.62
CA GLU A 78 0.10 14.51 -9.28
C GLU A 78 0.18 13.04 -9.74
N ASN A 79 1.06 12.73 -10.69
CA ASN A 79 1.30 11.35 -11.13
C ASN A 79 2.48 10.67 -10.42
N ALA A 80 3.31 11.42 -9.67
CA ALA A 80 4.50 10.90 -8.99
C ALA A 80 4.57 11.41 -7.54
N ASN A 81 3.87 10.75 -6.64
CA ASN A 81 3.72 11.18 -5.24
C ASN A 81 3.86 10.01 -4.25
N ILE A 82 3.69 10.28 -2.94
CA ILE A 82 3.83 9.28 -1.88
C ILE A 82 2.65 8.30 -1.84
N GLN A 83 1.43 8.70 -2.23
CA GLN A 83 0.23 7.89 -1.98
C GLN A 83 0.09 6.70 -2.92
N PHE A 84 0.45 6.85 -4.18
CA PHE A 84 0.33 5.78 -5.18
C PHE A 84 1.53 5.77 -6.14
N GLY A 85 1.59 4.76 -7.01
CA GLY A 85 2.71 4.47 -7.88
C GLY A 85 3.32 3.10 -7.56
N GLU A 86 4.43 2.74 -8.16
CA GLU A 86 5.12 1.47 -7.96
C GLU A 86 5.38 1.21 -6.47
N GLY A 87 4.83 0.10 -5.95
CA GLY A 87 4.88 -0.27 -4.53
C GLY A 87 3.89 0.48 -3.63
N GLY A 88 3.13 1.46 -4.15
CA GLY A 88 2.13 2.24 -3.41
C GLY A 88 2.71 3.13 -2.31
N ALA A 89 1.87 3.53 -1.36
CA ALA A 89 2.26 4.37 -0.23
C ALA A 89 3.25 3.69 0.73
N GLY A 90 3.27 2.35 0.76
CA GLY A 90 4.19 1.56 1.58
C GLY A 90 5.66 1.86 1.28
N THR A 91 5.98 2.17 0.04
CA THR A 91 7.34 2.51 -0.43
C THR A 91 7.95 3.72 0.29
N PHE A 92 7.11 4.63 0.80
CA PHE A 92 7.51 5.84 1.52
C PHE A 92 6.91 5.88 2.93
N SER A 93 6.85 4.73 3.61
CA SER A 93 6.35 4.59 4.97
C SER A 93 7.29 3.76 5.84
N ASP A 94 6.86 3.37 7.04
CA ASP A 94 7.60 2.44 7.90
C ASP A 94 7.66 1.00 7.33
N GLY A 95 6.84 0.68 6.32
CA GLY A 95 6.81 -0.66 5.74
C GLY A 95 6.32 -1.73 6.70
N LYS A 96 5.34 -1.42 7.55
CA LYS A 96 4.73 -2.39 8.47
C LYS A 96 4.02 -3.51 7.72
N LEU A 97 4.25 -4.73 8.16
CA LEU A 97 3.61 -5.94 7.63
C LEU A 97 2.56 -6.50 8.59
N THR A 98 2.09 -5.70 9.54
CA THR A 98 1.05 -6.09 10.48
C THR A 98 -0.33 -5.96 9.86
N THR A 99 -1.15 -6.99 10.00
CA THR A 99 -2.55 -7.00 9.59
C THR A 99 -3.42 -7.50 10.74
N ARG A 100 -4.71 -7.14 10.72
CA ARG A 100 -5.72 -7.68 11.63
C ARG A 100 -6.51 -8.84 11.02
N ILE A 101 -6.17 -9.20 9.78
CA ILE A 101 -6.78 -10.32 9.07
C ILE A 101 -6.00 -11.58 9.45
N GLY A 102 -6.69 -12.59 9.97
CA GLY A 102 -6.12 -13.90 10.30
C GLY A 102 -6.14 -14.87 9.10
N ASP A 103 -5.78 -14.37 7.91
CA ASP A 103 -5.80 -15.15 6.68
C ASP A 103 -4.46 -15.86 6.46
N GLU A 104 -4.50 -17.10 5.99
CA GLU A 104 -3.30 -17.91 5.69
C GLU A 104 -2.46 -17.27 4.56
N LEU A 105 -3.10 -16.53 3.64
CA LEU A 105 -2.42 -15.83 2.54
C LEU A 105 -1.46 -14.72 3.03
N CYS A 106 -1.58 -14.25 4.27
CA CYS A 106 -0.60 -13.34 4.86
C CYS A 106 0.81 -13.95 4.91
N GLY A 107 0.89 -15.30 5.06
CA GLY A 107 2.15 -16.03 4.98
C GLY A 107 2.81 -15.92 3.62
N PHE A 108 2.04 -16.05 2.55
CA PHE A 108 2.52 -15.92 1.17
C PHE A 108 3.15 -14.54 0.91
N VAL A 109 2.51 -13.46 1.36
CA VAL A 109 3.06 -12.11 1.22
C VAL A 109 4.42 -11.98 1.91
N THR A 110 4.54 -12.52 3.13
CA THR A 110 5.81 -12.52 3.87
C THR A 110 6.88 -13.33 3.16
N GLU A 111 6.54 -14.51 2.64
CA GLU A 111 7.45 -15.38 1.89
C GLU A 111 7.96 -14.68 0.60
N VAL A 112 7.07 -14.07 -0.17
CA VAL A 112 7.46 -13.31 -1.37
C VAL A 112 8.42 -12.18 -1.01
N PHE A 113 8.19 -11.45 0.07
CA PHE A 113 9.10 -10.39 0.50
C PHE A 113 10.47 -10.93 0.88
N LEU A 114 10.54 -12.08 1.56
CA LEU A 114 11.80 -12.75 1.89
C LEU A 114 12.54 -13.24 0.64
N GLU A 115 11.84 -13.82 -0.32
CA GLU A 115 12.39 -14.25 -1.61
C GLU A 115 13.02 -13.08 -2.39
N HIS A 116 12.48 -11.86 -2.19
CA HIS A 116 12.95 -10.64 -2.86
C HIS A 116 13.87 -9.76 -2.01
N GLY A 117 14.45 -10.31 -0.93
CA GLY A 117 15.51 -9.66 -0.19
C GLY A 117 15.06 -8.80 1.00
N ALA A 118 13.83 -8.97 1.48
CA ALA A 118 13.42 -8.37 2.74
C ALA A 118 14.22 -8.94 3.92
N PRO A 119 14.37 -8.19 5.02
CA PRO A 119 15.08 -8.66 6.22
C PRO A 119 14.48 -9.96 6.75
N LYS A 120 15.34 -10.93 7.09
CA LYS A 120 14.91 -12.27 7.52
C LYS A 120 14.04 -12.24 8.78
N GLU A 121 14.24 -11.26 9.64
CA GLU A 121 13.50 -11.05 10.89
C GLU A 121 12.01 -10.82 10.70
N ILE A 122 11.53 -10.41 9.53
CA ILE A 122 10.09 -10.28 9.27
C ILE A 122 9.35 -11.62 9.40
N ALA A 123 10.07 -12.76 9.30
CA ALA A 123 9.49 -14.10 9.41
C ALA A 123 9.05 -14.45 10.83
N TRP A 124 9.64 -13.84 11.86
CA TRP A 124 9.38 -14.22 13.27
C TRP A 124 9.07 -13.06 14.21
N GLN A 125 9.29 -11.81 13.79
CA GLN A 125 8.93 -10.65 14.61
C GLN A 125 7.41 -10.54 14.75
N GLN A 126 6.96 -10.21 15.96
CA GLN A 126 5.52 -10.01 16.23
C GLN A 126 4.93 -8.80 15.48
N LYS A 127 5.75 -7.76 15.29
CA LYS A 127 5.38 -6.54 14.57
C LYS A 127 6.42 -6.25 13.48
N PRO A 128 6.43 -7.07 12.42
CA PRO A 128 7.45 -6.97 11.39
C PRO A 128 7.30 -5.67 10.59
N HIS A 129 8.42 -5.10 10.20
CA HIS A 129 8.51 -3.96 9.30
C HIS A 129 9.74 -4.10 8.40
N VAL A 130 9.69 -3.50 7.24
CA VAL A 130 10.79 -3.55 6.26
C VAL A 130 11.60 -2.25 6.28
N GLY A 131 10.94 -1.11 6.48
CA GLY A 131 11.55 0.22 6.34
C GLY A 131 11.54 0.71 4.89
N THR A 132 11.44 2.02 4.71
CA THR A 132 11.35 2.64 3.37
C THR A 132 12.59 2.39 2.51
N ASP A 133 13.75 2.32 3.11
CA ASP A 133 15.05 2.10 2.47
C ASP A 133 15.16 0.71 1.82
N LEU A 134 14.78 -0.33 2.55
CA LEU A 134 14.89 -1.71 2.08
C LEU A 134 13.72 -2.12 1.19
N LEU A 135 12.52 -1.61 1.47
CA LEU A 135 11.31 -1.97 0.74
C LEU A 135 11.38 -1.61 -0.75
N ARG A 136 12.07 -0.52 -1.10
CA ARG A 136 12.29 -0.12 -2.50
C ARG A 136 12.99 -1.23 -3.31
N GLY A 137 14.03 -1.85 -2.75
CA GLY A 137 14.74 -2.96 -3.36
C GLY A 137 13.85 -4.19 -3.56
N VAL A 138 13.03 -4.52 -2.56
CA VAL A 138 12.08 -5.63 -2.60
C VAL A 138 11.05 -5.43 -3.73
N ILE A 139 10.43 -4.25 -3.81
CA ILE A 139 9.43 -3.92 -4.83
C ILE A 139 10.04 -4.01 -6.23
N THR A 140 11.22 -3.42 -6.44
CA THR A 140 11.92 -3.49 -7.73
C THR A 140 12.28 -4.93 -8.11
N SER A 141 12.65 -5.76 -7.13
CA SER A 141 12.96 -7.18 -7.35
C SER A 141 11.72 -7.97 -7.81
N ILE A 142 10.57 -7.72 -7.16
CA ILE A 142 9.28 -8.35 -7.55
C ILE A 142 8.91 -7.95 -8.98
N ARG A 143 9.00 -6.66 -9.32
CA ARG A 143 8.73 -6.20 -10.70
C ARG A 143 9.62 -6.90 -11.72
N LYS A 144 10.92 -7.01 -11.44
CA LYS A 144 11.85 -7.71 -12.32
C LYS A 144 11.51 -9.19 -12.51
N GLU A 145 10.99 -9.87 -11.48
CA GLU A 145 10.48 -11.23 -11.62
C GLU A 145 9.28 -11.27 -12.59
N ILE A 146 8.30 -10.38 -12.43
CA ILE A 146 7.14 -10.27 -13.33
C ILE A 146 7.61 -10.12 -14.77
N GLU A 147 8.54 -9.20 -15.03
CA GLU A 147 9.12 -8.95 -16.36
C GLU A 147 9.87 -10.18 -16.91
N SER A 148 10.67 -10.86 -16.07
CA SER A 148 11.41 -12.07 -16.45
C SER A 148 10.51 -13.25 -16.82
N LEU A 149 9.31 -13.31 -16.27
CA LEU A 149 8.27 -14.30 -16.56
C LEU A 149 7.40 -13.89 -17.77
N GLY A 150 7.78 -12.84 -18.51
CA GLY A 150 7.12 -12.37 -19.71
C GLY A 150 5.94 -11.41 -19.44
N GLY A 151 5.78 -10.90 -18.23
CA GLY A 151 4.92 -9.76 -17.96
C GLY A 151 5.50 -8.47 -18.54
N GLU A 152 4.66 -7.47 -18.78
CA GLU A 152 5.06 -6.14 -19.24
C GLU A 152 4.57 -5.09 -18.27
N VAL A 153 5.39 -4.09 -17.96
CA VAL A 153 5.03 -2.97 -17.11
C VAL A 153 5.13 -1.67 -17.89
N HIS A 154 4.00 -1.02 -18.09
CA HIS A 154 3.88 0.25 -18.78
C HIS A 154 3.75 1.37 -17.75
N PHE A 155 4.83 2.10 -17.52
CA PHE A 155 4.85 3.30 -16.69
C PHE A 155 4.35 4.51 -17.46
N ASN A 156 3.96 5.57 -16.72
CA ASN A 156 3.37 6.80 -17.27
C ASN A 156 2.12 6.53 -18.12
N THR A 157 1.44 5.41 -17.86
CA THR A 157 0.30 4.94 -18.63
C THR A 157 -0.93 4.85 -17.74
N ALA A 158 -1.84 5.81 -17.85
CA ALA A 158 -3.08 5.86 -17.09
C ALA A 158 -4.23 5.19 -17.86
N LEU A 159 -5.05 4.41 -17.14
CA LEU A 159 -6.32 3.91 -17.67
C LEU A 159 -7.29 5.08 -17.80
N THR A 160 -7.87 5.28 -18.98
CA THR A 160 -8.82 6.37 -19.30
C THR A 160 -10.23 5.88 -19.63
N GLY A 161 -10.39 4.60 -19.92
CA GLY A 161 -11.69 4.03 -20.25
C GLY A 161 -11.63 2.54 -20.50
N PHE A 162 -12.80 1.96 -20.76
CA PHE A 162 -12.94 0.56 -21.16
C PHE A 162 -14.11 0.37 -22.13
N GLU A 163 -13.97 -0.62 -22.98
CA GLU A 163 -14.98 -0.97 -23.97
C GLU A 163 -15.71 -2.23 -23.54
N ARG A 164 -17.04 -2.17 -23.66
CA ARG A 164 -17.91 -3.33 -23.43
C ARG A 164 -18.72 -3.63 -24.67
N ARG A 165 -18.84 -4.91 -24.99
CA ARG A 165 -19.72 -5.41 -26.02
C ARG A 165 -20.54 -6.55 -25.44
N ASP A 166 -21.85 -6.47 -25.56
CA ASP A 166 -22.80 -7.47 -25.02
C ASP A 166 -22.55 -7.78 -23.52
N GLY A 167 -22.26 -6.74 -22.72
CA GLY A 167 -22.01 -6.84 -21.29
C GLY A 167 -20.64 -7.38 -20.91
N ARG A 168 -19.77 -7.70 -21.87
CA ARG A 168 -18.41 -8.21 -21.65
C ARG A 168 -17.37 -7.16 -21.94
N LEU A 169 -16.30 -7.16 -21.16
CA LEU A 169 -15.11 -6.37 -21.43
C LEU A 169 -14.43 -6.89 -22.69
N VAL A 170 -14.13 -6.02 -23.64
CA VAL A 170 -13.43 -6.35 -24.88
C VAL A 170 -12.17 -5.52 -25.12
N GLY A 171 -11.99 -4.41 -24.39
CA GLY A 171 -10.84 -3.55 -24.51
C GLY A 171 -10.77 -2.50 -23.41
N ILE A 172 -9.63 -1.88 -23.29
CA ILE A 172 -9.35 -0.73 -22.43
C ILE A 172 -8.70 0.38 -23.24
N GLN A 173 -8.92 1.61 -22.77
CA GLN A 173 -8.29 2.82 -23.29
C GLN A 173 -7.32 3.37 -22.26
N THR A 174 -6.18 3.85 -22.72
CA THR A 174 -5.13 4.42 -21.88
C THR A 174 -4.60 5.71 -22.49
N THR A 175 -3.78 6.43 -21.74
CA THR A 175 -3.05 7.61 -22.25
C THR A 175 -2.07 7.26 -23.37
N ASP A 176 -1.68 6.00 -23.51
CA ASP A 176 -0.71 5.52 -24.51
C ASP A 176 -1.35 4.59 -25.57
N GLY A 177 -2.67 4.66 -25.73
CA GLY A 177 -3.40 3.88 -26.73
C GLY A 177 -4.39 2.89 -26.13
N ALA A 178 -4.89 1.97 -26.97
CA ALA A 178 -5.89 0.99 -26.61
C ALA A 178 -5.29 -0.42 -26.57
N PHE A 179 -5.74 -1.22 -25.60
CA PHE A 179 -5.36 -2.63 -25.46
C PHE A 179 -6.62 -3.51 -25.54
N PRO A 180 -6.61 -4.59 -26.34
CA PRO A 180 -7.65 -5.59 -26.23
C PRO A 180 -7.56 -6.29 -24.87
N CYS A 181 -8.69 -6.45 -24.18
CA CYS A 181 -8.70 -6.92 -22.81
C CYS A 181 -10.02 -7.60 -22.46
N GLU A 182 -9.96 -8.83 -21.99
CA GLU A 182 -11.10 -9.59 -21.50
C GLU A 182 -11.13 -9.70 -19.97
N ALA A 183 -9.95 -9.54 -19.34
CA ALA A 183 -9.80 -9.62 -17.89
C ALA A 183 -8.97 -8.45 -17.39
N LEU A 184 -9.57 -7.60 -16.55
CA LEU A 184 -8.98 -6.42 -15.97
C LEU A 184 -9.04 -6.48 -14.46
N VAL A 185 -7.88 -6.39 -13.80
CA VAL A 185 -7.75 -6.23 -12.36
C VAL A 185 -7.61 -4.76 -12.03
N PHE A 186 -8.58 -4.19 -11.31
CA PHE A 186 -8.50 -2.83 -10.80
C PHE A 186 -7.77 -2.79 -9.46
N ALA A 187 -6.58 -2.20 -9.44
CA ALA A 187 -5.76 -2.04 -8.25
C ALA A 187 -5.28 -0.58 -8.07
N VAL A 188 -6.13 0.37 -8.41
CA VAL A 188 -5.84 1.80 -8.51
C VAL A 188 -5.67 2.52 -7.17
N GLY A 189 -5.97 1.85 -6.04
CA GLY A 189 -5.91 2.44 -4.70
C GLY A 189 -7.07 3.40 -4.42
N HIS A 190 -7.05 3.99 -3.22
CA HIS A 190 -8.18 4.81 -2.74
C HIS A 190 -8.17 6.26 -3.22
N SER A 191 -7.07 6.76 -3.79
CA SER A 191 -6.90 8.18 -4.15
C SER A 191 -7.09 8.48 -5.64
N ALA A 192 -7.47 7.49 -6.45
CA ALA A 192 -7.67 7.61 -7.89
C ALA A 192 -9.07 8.19 -8.22
N ARG A 193 -9.33 9.43 -7.78
CA ARG A 193 -10.67 10.07 -7.90
C ARG A 193 -11.17 10.18 -9.32
N ASP A 194 -10.31 10.56 -10.25
CA ASP A 194 -10.60 10.62 -11.69
C ASP A 194 -11.00 9.25 -12.25
N THR A 195 -10.31 8.18 -11.85
CA THR A 195 -10.68 6.81 -12.23
C THR A 195 -12.05 6.43 -11.65
N PHE A 196 -12.34 6.76 -10.40
CA PHE A 196 -13.67 6.52 -9.83
C PHE A 196 -14.77 7.31 -10.57
N GLY A 197 -14.49 8.56 -10.94
CA GLY A 197 -15.37 9.35 -11.80
C GLY A 197 -15.65 8.64 -13.12
N MET A 198 -14.62 8.20 -13.83
CA MET A 198 -14.71 7.46 -15.10
C MET A 198 -15.51 6.15 -14.93
N LEU A 199 -15.34 5.41 -13.85
CA LEU A 199 -16.10 4.18 -13.57
C LEU A 199 -17.61 4.47 -13.43
N MET A 200 -17.97 5.51 -12.67
CA MET A 200 -19.38 5.93 -12.51
C MET A 200 -19.99 6.42 -13.83
N ASP A 201 -19.22 7.18 -14.60
CA ASP A 201 -19.67 7.67 -15.93
C ASP A 201 -19.88 6.51 -16.93
N SER A 202 -19.13 5.43 -16.74
CA SER A 202 -19.30 4.18 -17.49
C SER A 202 -20.43 3.29 -16.98
N GLY A 203 -21.21 3.76 -15.99
CA GLY A 203 -22.39 3.05 -15.46
C GLY A 203 -22.06 1.99 -14.41
N LEU A 204 -20.86 2.00 -13.82
CA LEU A 204 -20.54 1.14 -12.68
C LEU A 204 -21.08 1.76 -11.38
N VAL A 205 -21.65 0.91 -10.54
CA VAL A 205 -22.17 1.32 -9.23
C VAL A 205 -21.04 1.30 -8.22
N LEU A 206 -20.80 2.42 -7.54
CA LEU A 206 -19.86 2.57 -6.44
C LEU A 206 -20.63 2.84 -5.15
N GLU A 207 -20.08 2.39 -4.04
CA GLU A 207 -20.60 2.61 -2.70
C GLU A 207 -19.61 3.40 -1.84
N CYS A 208 -20.14 4.31 -1.02
CA CYS A 208 -19.35 5.02 -0.04
C CYS A 208 -18.90 4.07 1.08
N LYS A 209 -17.62 4.09 1.43
CA LYS A 209 -17.10 3.34 2.56
C LYS A 209 -16.66 4.28 3.69
N PRO A 210 -16.85 3.88 4.96
CA PRO A 210 -16.26 4.61 6.09
C PRO A 210 -14.74 4.64 5.98
N PHE A 211 -14.15 5.73 6.43
CA PHE A 211 -12.70 5.88 6.55
C PHE A 211 -12.36 6.67 7.80
N SER A 212 -11.09 6.93 8.05
CA SER A 212 -10.67 7.66 9.23
C SER A 212 -9.91 8.91 8.85
N VAL A 213 -10.25 10.01 9.50
CA VAL A 213 -9.65 11.33 9.29
C VAL A 213 -9.12 11.89 10.59
N GLY A 214 -8.11 12.73 10.53
CA GLY A 214 -7.51 13.37 11.68
C GLY A 214 -6.22 14.09 11.32
N PHE A 215 -5.32 14.13 12.25
CA PHE A 215 -4.02 14.79 12.09
C PHE A 215 -2.89 13.84 12.52
N ARG A 216 -1.65 14.18 12.16
CA ARG A 216 -0.48 13.45 12.60
C ARG A 216 0.29 14.27 13.63
N ALA A 217 0.53 13.66 14.79
CA ALA A 217 1.34 14.22 15.86
C ALA A 217 2.77 13.68 15.76
N GLU A 218 3.75 14.56 15.87
CA GLU A 218 5.16 14.23 15.96
C GLU A 218 5.69 14.58 17.35
N HIS A 219 6.55 13.75 17.90
CA HIS A 219 7.15 13.91 19.24
C HIS A 219 8.53 13.24 19.29
N LEU A 220 9.27 13.49 20.36
CA LEU A 220 10.57 12.85 20.57
C LEU A 220 10.42 11.36 20.87
N GLN A 221 11.15 10.52 20.15
CA GLN A 221 11.17 9.08 20.40
C GLN A 221 11.66 8.76 21.81
N SER A 222 12.65 9.54 22.32
CA SER A 222 13.19 9.37 23.67
C SER A 222 12.15 9.57 24.78
N GLU A 223 11.18 10.47 24.59
CA GLU A 223 10.12 10.69 25.58
C GLU A 223 9.14 9.51 25.62
N ILE A 224 8.86 8.91 24.47
CA ILE A 224 8.06 7.69 24.40
C ILE A 224 8.77 6.52 25.10
N GLU A 225 10.06 6.34 24.85
CA GLU A 225 10.84 5.28 25.48
C GLU A 225 10.96 5.46 26.99
N LYS A 226 11.16 6.68 27.47
CA LYS A 226 11.14 6.98 28.91
C LYS A 226 9.78 6.67 29.53
N SER A 227 8.69 7.03 28.86
CA SER A 227 7.34 6.76 29.35
C SER A 227 7.02 5.26 29.41
N LEU A 228 7.50 4.47 28.44
CA LEU A 228 7.22 3.03 28.37
C LEU A 228 8.17 2.18 29.19
N TYR A 229 9.46 2.53 29.20
CA TYR A 229 10.53 1.69 29.73
C TYR A 229 11.15 2.25 31.01
N HIS A 230 10.79 3.47 31.42
CA HIS A 230 11.28 4.16 32.62
C HIS A 230 12.83 4.16 32.65
N GLU A 231 13.44 3.61 33.70
CA GLU A 231 14.90 3.53 33.88
C GLU A 231 15.57 2.62 32.87
N ALA A 232 14.85 1.70 32.26
CA ALA A 232 15.37 0.81 31.23
C ALA A 232 15.38 1.45 29.82
N ALA A 233 14.93 2.71 29.66
CA ALA A 233 14.94 3.39 28.38
C ALA A 233 16.37 3.45 27.79
N GLY A 234 16.49 3.10 26.51
CA GLY A 234 17.80 3.03 25.83
C GLY A 234 18.56 1.71 26.01
N HIS A 235 18.00 0.74 26.75
CA HIS A 235 18.63 -0.58 26.87
C HIS A 235 18.64 -1.31 25.52
N PRO A 236 19.78 -1.84 25.04
CA PRO A 236 19.91 -2.37 23.67
C PRO A 236 19.06 -3.62 23.37
N ALA A 237 18.60 -4.33 24.39
CA ALA A 237 17.70 -5.48 24.22
C ALA A 237 16.22 -5.09 24.10
N LEU A 238 15.87 -3.81 24.31
CA LEU A 238 14.50 -3.33 24.15
C LEU A 238 14.25 -2.82 22.72
N PRO A 239 13.10 -3.14 22.13
CA PRO A 239 12.74 -2.56 20.84
C PRO A 239 12.48 -1.06 20.97
N ARG A 240 12.44 -0.36 19.85
CA ARG A 240 11.98 1.05 19.83
C ARG A 240 10.57 1.14 20.40
N GLY A 241 10.36 2.09 21.29
CA GLY A 241 9.08 2.30 21.95
C GLY A 241 8.01 2.68 20.94
N GLU A 242 6.88 1.97 20.96
CA GLU A 242 5.70 2.27 20.16
C GLU A 242 4.43 2.15 21.01
N TYR A 243 3.40 2.89 20.64
CA TYR A 243 2.13 2.88 21.34
C TYR A 243 0.95 2.73 20.38
N GLN A 244 -0.14 2.23 20.92
CA GLN A 244 -1.45 2.23 20.30
C GLN A 244 -2.47 2.63 21.37
N LEU A 245 -3.13 3.76 21.14
CA LEU A 245 -4.06 4.37 22.10
C LEU A 245 -5.44 4.48 21.45
N SER A 246 -6.48 4.38 22.26
CA SER A 246 -7.84 4.63 21.84
C SER A 246 -8.65 5.17 23.01
N GLN A 247 -9.56 6.09 22.73
CA GLN A 247 -10.45 6.70 23.70
C GLN A 247 -11.83 6.91 23.09
N HIS A 248 -12.86 6.49 23.77
CA HIS A 248 -14.22 6.85 23.40
C HIS A 248 -14.52 8.28 23.83
N VAL A 249 -14.95 9.11 22.90
CA VAL A 249 -15.42 10.46 23.11
C VAL A 249 -16.83 10.53 22.54
N GLU A 250 -17.82 10.66 23.41
CA GLU A 250 -19.25 10.61 23.06
C GLU A 250 -19.59 9.32 22.28
N LYS A 251 -20.02 9.46 21.04
CA LYS A 251 -20.42 8.33 20.19
C LYS A 251 -19.28 7.81 19.30
N ARG A 252 -18.09 8.41 19.34
CA ARG A 252 -16.97 8.08 18.44
C ARG A 252 -15.76 7.59 19.20
N CYS A 253 -15.00 6.72 18.57
CA CYS A 253 -13.69 6.32 19.05
C CYS A 253 -12.61 7.15 18.35
N VAL A 254 -11.83 7.89 19.13
CA VAL A 254 -10.58 8.52 18.69
C VAL A 254 -9.46 7.54 18.97
N TYR A 255 -8.59 7.31 18.02
CA TYR A 255 -7.51 6.33 18.16
C TYR A 255 -6.25 6.73 17.41
N THR A 256 -5.12 6.19 17.89
CA THR A 256 -3.86 6.35 17.17
C THR A 256 -3.71 5.29 16.09
N PHE A 257 -3.13 5.68 14.97
CA PHE A 257 -2.92 4.81 13.83
C PHE A 257 -1.53 5.02 13.23
N CYS A 258 -0.94 3.93 12.74
CA CYS A 258 0.33 3.93 12.02
C CYS A 258 1.41 4.78 12.72
N MET A 259 1.69 4.48 14.01
CA MET A 259 2.82 5.07 14.70
C MET A 259 4.12 4.61 14.02
N CYS A 260 5.02 5.54 13.74
CA CYS A 260 6.32 5.32 13.11
C CYS A 260 7.44 5.66 14.10
N PRO A 261 7.97 4.67 14.83
CA PRO A 261 9.10 4.88 15.74
C PRO A 261 10.35 5.32 14.98
N GLY A 262 11.12 6.24 15.55
CA GLY A 262 12.34 6.75 14.91
C GLY A 262 12.10 7.33 13.52
N GLY A 263 10.92 7.82 13.24
CA GLY A 263 10.48 8.30 11.93
C GLY A 263 10.12 9.77 11.91
N GLN A 264 9.70 10.23 10.76
CA GLN A 264 9.31 11.62 10.50
C GLN A 264 7.97 11.70 9.80
N VAL A 265 7.29 12.82 9.96
CA VAL A 265 6.11 13.16 9.16
C VAL A 265 6.55 13.59 7.77
N VAL A 266 5.85 13.10 6.75
CA VAL A 266 6.11 13.45 5.35
C VAL A 266 4.84 14.01 4.70
N ALA A 267 5.02 15.00 3.83
CA ALA A 267 3.95 15.54 3.00
C ALA A 267 3.59 14.50 1.93
N SER A 268 2.35 14.04 1.91
CA SER A 268 1.89 12.98 1.02
C SER A 268 0.64 13.38 0.22
N ALA A 269 0.53 14.66 -0.12
CA ALA A 269 -0.50 15.13 -1.04
C ALA A 269 -0.40 14.40 -2.39
N SER A 270 -1.54 14.12 -3.00
CA SER A 270 -1.65 13.55 -4.35
C SER A 270 -2.39 14.48 -5.32
N GLU A 271 -2.89 15.60 -4.82
CA GLU A 271 -3.59 16.63 -5.59
C GLU A 271 -3.15 18.01 -5.14
N LYS A 272 -3.05 18.93 -6.10
CA LYS A 272 -2.68 20.33 -5.83
C LYS A 272 -3.70 21.00 -4.92
N GLY A 273 -3.22 21.79 -3.97
CA GLY A 273 -4.07 22.51 -3.00
C GLY A 273 -4.65 21.64 -1.89
N ARG A 274 -4.32 20.36 -1.83
CA ARG A 274 -4.72 19.45 -0.75
C ARG A 274 -3.55 19.19 0.20
N VAL A 275 -3.88 18.89 1.46
CA VAL A 275 -2.89 18.54 2.48
C VAL A 275 -3.18 17.15 3.00
N VAL A 276 -2.22 16.25 2.80
CA VAL A 276 -2.23 14.90 3.38
C VAL A 276 -0.85 14.63 3.97
N THR A 277 -0.80 13.93 5.09
CA THR A 277 0.45 13.56 5.75
C THR A 277 0.55 12.06 5.94
N ASN A 278 1.75 11.53 5.86
CA ASN A 278 2.07 10.15 6.23
C ASN A 278 3.26 10.13 7.19
N GLY A 279 3.53 8.98 7.79
CA GLY A 279 4.74 8.74 8.57
C GLY A 279 5.69 7.80 7.83
N MET A 280 6.96 8.09 7.91
CA MET A 280 8.01 7.30 7.27
C MET A 280 9.13 7.03 8.26
N SER A 281 9.67 5.82 8.25
CA SER A 281 10.90 5.48 8.96
C SER A 281 11.77 4.51 8.15
N TYR A 282 13.07 4.57 8.40
CA TYR A 282 14.02 3.60 7.88
C TYR A 282 13.91 2.27 8.66
N HIS A 283 14.47 1.22 8.12
CA HIS A 283 14.51 -0.08 8.79
C HIS A 283 15.09 0.00 10.21
N ALA A 284 16.18 0.72 10.39
CA ALA A 284 16.82 0.88 11.69
C ALA A 284 16.00 1.66 12.73
N ARG A 285 14.96 2.41 12.32
CA ARG A 285 14.14 3.25 13.22
C ARG A 285 14.96 4.13 14.16
N SER A 286 16.11 4.62 13.69
CA SER A 286 17.11 5.34 14.50
C SER A 286 16.90 6.85 14.57
N GLY A 287 15.87 7.38 13.93
CA GLY A 287 15.57 8.80 13.93
C GLY A 287 15.23 9.34 15.32
N ARG A 288 15.42 10.65 15.48
CA ARG A 288 15.19 11.38 16.74
C ARG A 288 13.70 11.39 17.14
N ASN A 289 12.83 11.52 16.15
CA ASN A 289 11.40 11.68 16.36
C ASN A 289 10.65 10.36 16.17
N ALA A 290 9.41 10.36 16.63
CA ALA A 290 8.38 9.41 16.32
C ALA A 290 7.11 10.17 15.97
N ASN A 291 6.20 9.56 15.25
CA ASN A 291 4.92 10.17 14.93
C ASN A 291 3.81 9.13 14.86
N ALA A 292 2.58 9.58 15.08
CA ALA A 292 1.38 8.76 14.92
C ALA A 292 0.22 9.60 14.39
N ALA A 293 -0.64 9.03 13.58
CA ALA A 293 -1.91 9.64 13.27
C ALA A 293 -2.85 9.54 14.48
N VAL A 294 -3.61 10.59 14.75
CA VAL A 294 -4.72 10.62 15.71
C VAL A 294 -5.97 10.84 14.89
N VAL A 295 -6.83 9.85 14.84
CA VAL A 295 -7.92 9.79 13.86
C VAL A 295 -9.24 9.38 14.49
N VAL A 296 -10.32 9.75 13.81
CA VAL A 296 -11.68 9.32 14.09
C VAL A 296 -12.31 8.76 12.83
N SER A 297 -13.14 7.73 12.96
CA SER A 297 -13.87 7.18 11.83
C SER A 297 -15.02 8.09 11.43
N VAL A 298 -15.17 8.27 10.11
CA VAL A 298 -16.25 9.02 9.45
C VAL A 298 -16.92 8.12 8.41
N GLY A 299 -18.20 8.36 8.17
CA GLY A 299 -19.01 7.55 7.27
C GLY A 299 -20.14 8.32 6.62
N GLY A 300 -21.13 7.60 6.05
CA GLY A 300 -22.25 8.20 5.36
C GLY A 300 -23.07 9.20 6.18
N GLU A 301 -23.06 9.10 7.50
CA GLU A 301 -23.67 10.09 8.40
C GLU A 301 -22.93 11.45 8.40
N ASP A 302 -21.66 11.49 8.01
CA ASP A 302 -20.86 12.71 7.98
C ASP A 302 -20.82 13.37 6.60
N PHE A 303 -20.71 12.58 5.54
CA PHE A 303 -20.53 13.08 4.15
C PHE A 303 -21.61 12.61 3.18
N GLY A 304 -22.62 11.87 3.66
CA GLY A 304 -23.72 11.33 2.84
C GLY A 304 -23.34 10.05 2.10
N ASN A 305 -24.31 9.51 1.37
CA ASN A 305 -24.17 8.22 0.66
C ASN A 305 -24.10 8.40 -0.87
N ASP A 306 -23.86 9.63 -1.35
CA ASP A 306 -23.66 9.90 -2.77
C ASP A 306 -22.15 9.74 -3.10
N PRO A 307 -21.76 8.71 -3.87
CA PRO A 307 -20.35 8.48 -4.18
C PRO A 307 -19.70 9.66 -4.92
N ARG A 308 -20.44 10.40 -5.76
CA ARG A 308 -19.89 11.57 -6.47
C ARG A 308 -19.54 12.71 -5.53
N LYS A 309 -20.36 12.92 -4.49
CA LYS A 309 -20.04 13.91 -3.46
C LYS A 309 -18.95 13.45 -2.53
N ALA A 310 -18.87 12.15 -2.24
CA ALA A 310 -17.87 11.59 -1.35
C ALA A 310 -16.45 11.62 -1.93
N ILE A 311 -16.29 11.61 -3.25
CA ILE A 311 -14.97 11.70 -3.91
C ILE A 311 -14.54 13.15 -4.21
N ALA A 312 -15.42 14.13 -4.14
CA ALA A 312 -15.13 15.54 -4.36
C ALA A 312 -14.49 16.19 -3.12
#